data_5677f2befc5e87c2eb78926f4de02918
#
_entry.id   5677f2befc5e87c2eb78926f4de02918
#
_cell.length_a   1.000
_cell.length_b   1.000
_cell.length_c   1.000
_cell.angle_alpha   90.00
_cell.angle_beta   90.00
_cell.angle_gamma   90.00
#
_symmetry.space_group_name_H-M   'P 1'
#
loop_
_entity.id
_entity.type
_entity.pdbx_description
1 polymer ?
#
loop_
_entity_poly.entity_id
_entity_poly.type
_entity_poly.pdbx_seq_one_letter_code
_entity_poly.pdbx_strand_id
1 'polypeptide(L)'
;MCKIRGNEISVIFQEPMTSLNPIFTVERQLSEPFIIHQGMNKKEAAVKVVEMLKDVRIPNPEAVAKQYPHQLSGGMRQRVMIAMALACRPKLLIADEPTTALDVTIQAQILKLMNDLKKEKGKYIIFITHDLGVINEMADDVAVMYCGQVVEKAPVRSIFGDNSYLHPYTEGLLYSIPRLDTPTGIRLEAIPGAVPHPLDLPKGCKFAPRCKYATDKCREMEPELNEVEPGHMVRCFYPKKGERN
;
A
#
# COMPACT_ATOMS: atom_id res chain seq x y z
N MET A 1 7.14 16.37 18.12
CA MET A 1 7.16 15.10 17.35
C MET A 1 6.65 13.90 18.16
N CYS A 2 7.07 13.65 19.40
CA CYS A 2 6.61 12.48 20.19
C CYS A 2 5.07 12.40 20.38
N LYS A 3 4.37 13.53 20.49
CA LYS A 3 2.90 13.55 20.60
C LYS A 3 2.16 13.16 19.30
N ILE A 4 2.83 13.23 18.16
CA ILE A 4 2.25 12.97 16.84
C ILE A 4 2.53 11.53 16.42
N ARG A 5 3.79 11.08 16.53
CA ARG A 5 4.22 9.74 16.12
C ARG A 5 3.57 8.66 16.97
N GLY A 6 2.95 7.68 16.32
CA GLY A 6 2.25 6.58 16.98
C GLY A 6 0.87 6.94 17.55
N ASN A 7 0.51 8.23 17.59
CA ASN A 7 -0.78 8.71 18.08
C ASN A 7 -1.64 9.28 16.93
N GLU A 8 -1.18 10.36 16.29
CA GLU A 8 -1.92 10.98 15.18
C GLU A 8 -1.53 10.41 13.82
N ILE A 9 -0.24 10.07 13.66
CA ILE A 9 0.32 9.47 12.46
C ILE A 9 1.06 8.20 12.84
N SER A 10 0.69 7.09 12.21
CA SER A 10 1.37 5.80 12.34
C SER A 10 1.83 5.27 11.00
N VAL A 11 2.87 4.44 11.02
CA VAL A 11 3.47 3.83 9.84
C VAL A 11 3.53 2.32 10.02
N ILE A 12 3.09 1.58 9.02
CA ILE A 12 3.36 0.16 8.83
C ILE A 12 4.49 0.05 7.81
N PHE A 13 5.62 -0.50 8.20
CA PHE A 13 6.79 -0.63 7.34
C PHE A 13 6.74 -1.91 6.51
N GLN A 14 7.37 -1.90 5.35
CA GLN A 14 7.44 -3.04 4.43
C GLN A 14 8.07 -4.29 5.08
N GLU A 15 9.10 -4.11 5.93
CA GLU A 15 9.81 -5.21 6.56
C GLU A 15 9.48 -5.34 8.06
N PRO A 16 8.69 -6.35 8.47
CA PRO A 16 8.37 -6.57 9.88
C PRO A 16 9.58 -7.00 10.72
N MET A 17 10.63 -7.51 10.07
CA MET A 17 11.85 -7.98 10.75
C MET A 17 12.65 -6.86 11.40
N THR A 18 12.66 -5.69 10.77
CA THR A 18 13.39 -4.51 11.24
C THR A 18 12.55 -3.58 12.11
N SER A 19 11.24 -3.75 12.10
CA SER A 19 10.29 -2.88 12.80
C SER A 19 10.07 -3.23 14.27
N LEU A 20 10.24 -4.53 14.62
CA LEU A 20 10.09 -5.01 16.00
C LEU A 20 11.47 -5.15 16.65
N ASN A 21 11.63 -4.61 17.84
CA ASN A 21 12.85 -4.76 18.62
C ASN A 21 12.98 -6.21 19.15
N PRO A 22 14.03 -6.97 18.77
CA PRO A 22 14.15 -8.38 19.10
C PRO A 22 14.38 -8.69 20.59
N ILE A 23 14.82 -7.70 21.38
CA ILE A 23 15.12 -7.88 22.82
C ILE A 23 13.92 -7.60 23.73
N PHE A 24 12.80 -7.13 23.19
CA PHE A 24 11.58 -6.88 23.95
C PHE A 24 10.46 -7.82 23.55
N THR A 25 9.64 -8.22 24.52
CA THR A 25 8.44 -9.01 24.26
C THR A 25 7.41 -8.21 23.45
N VAL A 26 6.51 -8.92 22.79
CA VAL A 26 5.38 -8.32 22.05
C VAL A 26 4.57 -7.40 22.97
N GLU A 27 4.20 -7.86 24.16
CA GLU A 27 3.44 -7.07 25.15
C GLU A 27 4.13 -5.75 25.47
N ARG A 28 5.43 -5.77 25.73
CA ARG A 28 6.18 -4.56 26.07
C ARG A 28 6.09 -3.53 24.94
N GLN A 29 6.29 -3.97 23.69
CA GLN A 29 6.30 -3.08 22.53
C GLN A 29 4.90 -2.53 22.21
N LEU A 30 3.88 -3.39 22.26
CA LEU A 30 2.50 -2.98 22.01
C LEU A 30 1.92 -2.13 23.16
N SER A 31 2.44 -2.25 24.38
CA SER A 31 2.00 -1.44 25.52
C SER A 31 2.50 0.01 25.45
N GLU A 32 3.64 0.27 24.79
CA GLU A 32 4.24 1.61 24.74
C GLU A 32 3.28 2.69 24.19
N PRO A 33 2.56 2.51 23.06
CA PRO A 33 1.61 3.49 22.58
C PRO A 33 0.50 3.82 23.60
N PHE A 34 -0.03 2.83 24.28
CA PHE A 34 -1.08 3.03 25.30
C PHE A 34 -0.58 3.77 26.52
N ILE A 35 0.63 3.45 27.00
CA ILE A 35 1.24 4.10 28.16
C ILE A 35 1.61 5.54 27.83
N ILE A 36 2.28 5.77 26.68
CA ILE A 36 2.82 7.08 26.32
C ILE A 36 1.72 8.05 25.89
N HIS A 37 0.74 7.58 25.11
CA HIS A 37 -0.24 8.46 24.46
C HIS A 37 -1.60 8.48 25.15
N GLN A 38 -1.97 7.39 25.85
CA GLN A 38 -3.27 7.29 26.51
C GLN A 38 -3.15 7.32 28.04
N GLY A 39 -1.93 7.39 28.58
CA GLY A 39 -1.69 7.49 30.03
C GLY A 39 -2.07 6.23 30.82
N MET A 40 -2.23 5.09 30.15
CA MET A 40 -2.61 3.83 30.78
C MET A 40 -1.49 3.30 31.69
N ASN A 41 -1.88 2.67 32.81
CA ASN A 41 -0.93 1.90 33.59
C ASN A 41 -0.59 0.56 32.91
N LYS A 42 0.47 -0.13 33.39
CA LYS A 42 0.95 -1.37 32.75
C LYS A 42 -0.10 -2.47 32.68
N LYS A 43 -0.97 -2.58 33.69
CA LYS A 43 -2.01 -3.62 33.74
C LYS A 43 -3.11 -3.35 32.72
N GLU A 44 -3.56 -2.11 32.63
CA GLU A 44 -4.54 -1.67 31.63
C GLU A 44 -4.01 -1.86 30.21
N ALA A 45 -2.77 -1.43 29.95
CA ALA A 45 -2.10 -1.59 28.67
C ALA A 45 -1.99 -3.07 28.25
N ALA A 46 -1.65 -3.98 29.20
CA ALA A 46 -1.56 -5.41 28.92
C ALA A 46 -2.91 -6.01 28.46
N VAL A 47 -4.02 -5.58 29.03
CA VAL A 47 -5.36 -5.99 28.59
C VAL A 47 -5.61 -5.51 27.14
N LYS A 48 -5.28 -4.24 26.86
CA LYS A 48 -5.42 -3.67 25.51
C LYS A 48 -4.55 -4.36 24.47
N VAL A 49 -3.34 -4.77 24.83
CA VAL A 49 -2.45 -5.55 23.97
C VAL A 49 -3.12 -6.86 23.55
N VAL A 50 -3.72 -7.58 24.47
CA VAL A 50 -4.42 -8.84 24.16
C VAL A 50 -5.62 -8.60 23.24
N GLU A 51 -6.40 -7.54 23.48
CA GLU A 51 -7.50 -7.14 22.57
C GLU A 51 -6.97 -6.86 21.17
N MET A 52 -5.93 -6.04 21.02
CA MET A 52 -5.34 -5.71 19.72
C MET A 52 -4.79 -6.93 18.99
N LEU A 53 -4.17 -7.88 19.71
CA LEU A 53 -3.70 -9.12 19.11
C LEU A 53 -4.87 -10.01 18.63
N LYS A 54 -6.03 -9.98 19.30
CA LYS A 54 -7.27 -10.63 18.83
C LYS A 54 -7.79 -9.99 17.56
N ASP A 55 -7.81 -8.65 17.49
CA ASP A 55 -8.28 -7.90 16.31
C ASP A 55 -7.49 -8.27 15.05
N VAL A 56 -6.17 -8.41 15.17
CA VAL A 56 -5.30 -8.85 14.07
C VAL A 56 -5.21 -10.39 13.93
N ARG A 57 -6.11 -11.13 14.57
CA ARG A 57 -6.23 -12.60 14.46
C ARG A 57 -4.96 -13.37 14.83
N ILE A 58 -4.24 -12.94 15.84
CA ILE A 58 -3.14 -13.71 16.42
C ILE A 58 -3.73 -14.87 17.23
N PRO A 59 -3.30 -16.14 16.98
CA PRO A 59 -3.72 -17.29 17.79
C PRO A 59 -3.08 -17.20 19.18
N ASN A 60 -3.80 -17.60 20.21
CA ASN A 60 -3.35 -17.60 21.62
C ASN A 60 -2.69 -16.27 22.05
N PRO A 61 -3.40 -15.15 21.94
CA PRO A 61 -2.82 -13.81 22.07
C PRO A 61 -2.17 -13.58 23.45
N GLU A 62 -2.68 -14.17 24.52
CA GLU A 62 -2.12 -14.10 25.88
C GLU A 62 -0.73 -14.75 25.96
N ALA A 63 -0.52 -15.85 25.24
CA ALA A 63 0.78 -16.52 25.16
C ALA A 63 1.74 -15.76 24.26
N VAL A 64 1.25 -15.32 23.09
CA VAL A 64 2.05 -14.57 22.10
C VAL A 64 2.49 -13.22 22.65
N ALA A 65 1.68 -12.54 23.44
CA ALA A 65 2.07 -11.30 24.11
C ALA A 65 3.39 -11.42 24.90
N LYS A 66 3.66 -12.58 25.49
CA LYS A 66 4.88 -12.86 26.28
C LYS A 66 6.07 -13.32 25.44
N GLN A 67 5.87 -13.60 24.15
CA GLN A 67 6.92 -14.03 23.25
C GLN A 67 7.77 -12.86 22.73
N TYR A 68 8.96 -13.21 22.26
CA TYR A 68 9.85 -12.28 21.55
C TYR A 68 9.64 -12.37 20.05
N PRO A 69 9.94 -11.32 19.26
CA PRO A 69 9.75 -11.33 17.81
C PRO A 69 10.37 -12.51 17.07
N HIS A 70 11.53 -12.98 17.51
CA HIS A 70 12.20 -14.13 16.88
C HIS A 70 11.47 -15.47 17.05
N GLN A 71 10.55 -15.57 18.00
CA GLN A 71 9.72 -16.76 18.23
C GLN A 71 8.45 -16.79 17.37
N LEU A 72 8.19 -15.71 16.60
CA LEU A 72 7.02 -15.56 15.77
C LEU A 72 7.33 -15.87 14.29
N SER A 73 6.34 -16.41 13.55
CA SER A 73 6.41 -16.48 12.10
C SER A 73 6.43 -15.10 11.45
N GLY A 74 6.84 -14.99 10.16
CA GLY A 74 6.84 -13.73 9.42
C GLY A 74 5.46 -13.04 9.42
N GLY A 75 4.41 -13.80 9.09
CA GLY A 75 3.04 -13.28 9.10
C GLY A 75 2.54 -12.89 10.48
N MET A 76 2.96 -13.56 11.57
CA MET A 76 2.64 -13.14 12.93
C MET A 76 3.34 -11.82 13.29
N ARG A 77 4.61 -11.67 12.95
CA ARG A 77 5.35 -10.41 13.16
C ARG A 77 4.69 -9.24 12.44
N GLN A 78 4.27 -9.44 11.19
CA GLN A 78 3.57 -8.42 10.43
C GLN A 78 2.25 -8.03 11.08
N ARG A 79 1.45 -8.99 11.53
CA ARG A 79 0.20 -8.70 12.26
C ARG A 79 0.44 -7.98 13.59
N VAL A 80 1.49 -8.32 14.32
CA VAL A 80 1.91 -7.58 15.54
C VAL A 80 2.29 -6.14 15.20
N MET A 81 3.06 -5.91 14.13
CA MET A 81 3.41 -4.56 13.67
C MET A 81 2.17 -3.76 13.27
N ILE A 82 1.22 -4.37 12.58
CA ILE A 82 -0.06 -3.74 12.23
C ILE A 82 -0.85 -3.38 13.50
N ALA A 83 -0.94 -4.29 14.48
CA ALA A 83 -1.57 -4.03 15.75
C ALA A 83 -0.94 -2.82 16.46
N MET A 84 0.40 -2.75 16.48
CA MET A 84 1.11 -1.62 17.07
C MET A 84 0.81 -0.29 16.37
N ALA A 85 0.77 -0.28 15.03
CA ALA A 85 0.44 0.92 14.26
C ALA A 85 -1.00 1.41 14.49
N LEU A 86 -1.93 0.49 14.73
CA LEU A 86 -3.35 0.80 14.96
C LEU A 86 -3.71 1.07 16.44
N ALA A 87 -2.79 0.84 17.39
CA ALA A 87 -3.04 0.88 18.83
C ALA A 87 -3.72 2.18 19.31
N CYS A 88 -3.27 3.33 18.81
CA CYS A 88 -3.84 4.63 19.16
C CYS A 88 -4.91 5.14 18.18
N ARG A 89 -5.39 4.31 17.23
CA ARG A 89 -6.37 4.69 16.21
C ARG A 89 -5.96 5.99 15.49
N PRO A 90 -4.84 6.02 14.77
CA PRO A 90 -4.24 7.23 14.22
C PRO A 90 -5.21 7.98 13.28
N LYS A 91 -5.01 9.29 13.11
CA LYS A 91 -5.72 10.08 12.09
C LYS A 91 -5.22 9.75 10.67
N LEU A 92 -3.91 9.54 10.55
CA LEU A 92 -3.25 9.14 9.31
C LEU A 92 -2.45 7.85 9.53
N LEU A 93 -2.79 6.82 8.76
CA LEU A 93 -2.02 5.59 8.67
C LEU A 93 -1.28 5.57 7.33
N ILE A 94 0.04 5.39 7.35
CA ILE A 94 0.86 5.14 6.16
C ILE A 94 1.18 3.65 6.17
N ALA A 95 0.71 2.90 5.20
CA ALA A 95 0.86 1.47 5.11
C ALA A 95 1.67 1.11 3.86
N ASP A 96 2.93 0.72 4.06
CA ASP A 96 3.87 0.34 3.02
C ASP A 96 3.91 -1.18 2.89
N GLU A 97 3.29 -1.70 1.83
CA GLU A 97 3.11 -3.13 1.54
C GLU A 97 2.65 -3.96 2.76
N PRO A 98 1.57 -3.56 3.45
CA PRO A 98 1.24 -4.12 4.76
C PRO A 98 0.81 -5.59 4.74
N THR A 99 0.52 -6.16 3.58
CA THR A 99 -0.04 -7.51 3.44
C THR A 99 0.84 -8.49 2.67
N THR A 100 2.02 -8.09 2.21
CA THR A 100 2.89 -8.89 1.32
C THR A 100 3.29 -10.26 1.90
N ALA A 101 3.44 -10.39 3.22
CA ALA A 101 3.82 -11.66 3.88
C ALA A 101 2.62 -12.41 4.49
N LEU A 102 1.39 -12.08 4.13
CA LEU A 102 0.18 -12.68 4.67
C LEU A 102 -0.46 -13.65 3.65
N ASP A 103 -1.07 -14.71 4.15
CA ASP A 103 -1.96 -15.54 3.34
C ASP A 103 -3.25 -14.77 3.00
N VAL A 104 -3.93 -15.19 1.92
CA VAL A 104 -5.09 -14.48 1.34
C VAL A 104 -6.21 -14.27 2.37
N THR A 105 -6.45 -15.25 3.24
CA THR A 105 -7.53 -15.17 4.25
C THR A 105 -7.21 -14.10 5.29
N ILE A 106 -5.98 -14.07 5.79
CA ILE A 106 -5.53 -13.07 6.76
C ILE A 106 -5.41 -11.70 6.10
N GLN A 107 -4.92 -11.63 4.86
CA GLN A 107 -4.89 -10.38 4.08
C GLN A 107 -6.28 -9.73 4.03
N ALA A 108 -7.32 -10.48 3.64
CA ALA A 108 -8.69 -9.96 3.58
C ALA A 108 -9.19 -9.43 4.94
N GLN A 109 -8.83 -10.10 6.05
CA GLN A 109 -9.20 -9.66 7.40
C GLN A 109 -8.49 -8.38 7.80
N ILE A 110 -7.20 -8.23 7.48
CA ILE A 110 -6.43 -7.02 7.75
C ILE A 110 -6.94 -5.83 6.90
N LEU A 111 -7.22 -6.06 5.61
CA LEU A 111 -7.81 -5.04 4.74
C LEU A 111 -9.17 -4.58 5.27
N LYS A 112 -10.01 -5.51 5.77
CA LYS A 112 -11.27 -5.15 6.42
C LYS A 112 -11.05 -4.29 7.65
N LEU A 113 -10.09 -4.63 8.53
CA LEU A 113 -9.76 -3.82 9.72
C LEU A 113 -9.32 -2.40 9.35
N MET A 114 -8.50 -2.26 8.30
CA MET A 114 -8.08 -0.94 7.79
C MET A 114 -9.25 -0.16 7.17
N ASN A 115 -10.12 -0.84 6.42
CA ASN A 115 -11.34 -0.22 5.87
C ASN A 115 -12.30 0.25 6.97
N ASP A 116 -12.42 -0.48 8.05
CA ASP A 116 -13.25 -0.07 9.19
C ASP A 116 -12.66 1.16 9.88
N LEU A 117 -11.33 1.27 9.98
CA LEU A 117 -10.67 2.50 10.42
C LEU A 117 -10.95 3.68 9.46
N LYS A 118 -10.86 3.48 8.15
CA LYS A 118 -11.11 4.51 7.13
C LYS A 118 -12.54 5.08 7.19
N LYS A 119 -13.54 4.26 7.56
CA LYS A 119 -14.92 4.71 7.70
C LYS A 119 -15.15 5.66 8.89
N GLU A 120 -14.24 5.68 9.86
CA GLU A 120 -14.33 6.62 10.97
C GLU A 120 -14.05 8.06 10.49
N LYS A 121 -14.85 9.02 10.90
CA LYS A 121 -14.69 10.44 10.52
C LYS A 121 -13.31 10.97 10.92
N GLY A 122 -12.61 11.57 9.97
CA GLY A 122 -11.28 12.17 10.20
C GLY A 122 -10.14 11.15 10.27
N LYS A 123 -10.33 9.96 9.70
CA LYS A 123 -9.29 8.93 9.52
C LYS A 123 -8.94 8.78 8.04
N TYR A 124 -7.64 8.70 7.76
CA TYR A 124 -7.11 8.62 6.40
C TYR A 124 -6.02 7.54 6.33
N ILE A 125 -5.91 6.89 5.16
CA ILE A 125 -4.88 5.88 4.91
C ILE A 125 -4.15 6.24 3.63
N ILE A 126 -2.81 6.29 3.68
CA ILE A 126 -1.96 6.22 2.49
C ILE A 126 -1.53 4.76 2.37
N PHE A 127 -2.03 4.09 1.34
CA PHE A 127 -1.78 2.67 1.10
C PHE A 127 -0.82 2.51 -0.07
N ILE A 128 0.37 1.97 0.17
CA ILE A 128 1.40 1.73 -0.85
C ILE A 128 1.42 0.23 -1.13
N THR A 129 1.21 -0.15 -2.39
CA THR A 129 1.22 -1.56 -2.81
C THR A 129 1.44 -1.67 -4.32
N HIS A 130 1.92 -2.82 -4.75
CA HIS A 130 1.95 -3.21 -6.15
C HIS A 130 0.75 -4.08 -6.56
N ASP A 131 -0.14 -4.42 -5.63
CA ASP A 131 -1.34 -5.23 -5.89
C ASP A 131 -2.51 -4.33 -6.30
N LEU A 132 -2.80 -4.34 -7.59
CA LEU A 132 -3.90 -3.54 -8.17
C LEU A 132 -5.29 -4.02 -7.72
N GLY A 133 -5.44 -5.30 -7.36
CA GLY A 133 -6.68 -5.82 -6.80
C GLY A 133 -6.98 -5.18 -5.45
N VAL A 134 -5.97 -5.08 -4.60
CA VAL A 134 -6.07 -4.40 -3.30
C VAL A 134 -6.39 -2.91 -3.47
N ILE A 135 -5.75 -2.23 -4.44
CA ILE A 135 -6.02 -0.82 -4.73
C ILE A 135 -7.49 -0.63 -5.10
N ASN A 136 -8.02 -1.46 -5.99
CA ASN A 136 -9.42 -1.36 -6.42
C ASN A 136 -10.42 -1.53 -5.26
N GLU A 137 -10.08 -2.33 -4.26
CA GLU A 137 -10.92 -2.57 -3.08
C GLU A 137 -10.81 -1.45 -2.02
N MET A 138 -9.59 -0.91 -1.85
CA MET A 138 -9.24 -0.06 -0.71
C MET A 138 -9.25 1.43 -1.00
N ALA A 139 -8.85 1.83 -2.22
CA ALA A 139 -8.55 3.22 -2.53
C ALA A 139 -9.77 4.02 -2.98
N ASP A 140 -9.80 5.31 -2.62
CA ASP A 140 -10.71 6.29 -3.21
C ASP A 140 -10.02 6.98 -4.39
N ASP A 141 -8.75 7.38 -4.20
CA ASP A 141 -7.87 7.98 -5.20
C ASP A 141 -6.59 7.15 -5.35
N VAL A 142 -6.07 7.11 -6.57
CA VAL A 142 -4.86 6.36 -6.92
C VAL A 142 -3.81 7.30 -7.50
N ALA A 143 -2.56 7.15 -7.07
CA ALA A 143 -1.39 7.75 -7.70
C ALA A 143 -0.46 6.64 -8.20
N VAL A 144 -0.33 6.51 -9.51
CA VAL A 144 0.60 5.56 -10.13
C VAL A 144 1.96 6.21 -10.26
N MET A 145 3.00 5.54 -9.77
CA MET A 145 4.38 6.02 -9.79
C MET A 145 5.26 5.18 -10.72
N TYR A 146 6.14 5.85 -11.46
CA TYR A 146 7.17 5.22 -12.28
C TYR A 146 8.47 6.01 -12.19
N CYS A 147 9.59 5.35 -11.91
CA CYS A 147 10.92 5.98 -11.76
C CYS A 147 10.90 7.23 -10.86
N GLY A 148 10.25 7.16 -9.69
CA GLY A 148 10.20 8.26 -8.72
C GLY A 148 9.23 9.39 -9.05
N GLN A 149 8.46 9.28 -10.14
CA GLN A 149 7.51 10.31 -10.57
C GLN A 149 6.08 9.79 -10.55
N VAL A 150 5.13 10.65 -10.19
CA VAL A 150 3.70 10.38 -10.40
C VAL A 150 3.41 10.53 -11.89
N VAL A 151 3.06 9.42 -12.54
CA VAL A 151 2.73 9.37 -13.97
C VAL A 151 1.23 9.48 -14.21
N GLU A 152 0.42 9.13 -13.22
CA GLU A 152 -1.03 9.23 -13.28
C GLU A 152 -1.61 9.41 -11.89
N LYS A 153 -2.65 10.24 -11.73
CA LYS A 153 -3.42 10.41 -10.50
C LYS A 153 -4.88 10.56 -10.86
N ALA A 154 -5.74 9.71 -10.28
CA ALA A 154 -7.17 9.73 -10.57
C ALA A 154 -8.00 9.08 -9.45
N PRO A 155 -9.31 9.32 -9.40
CA PRO A 155 -10.22 8.46 -8.64
C PRO A 155 -10.08 6.99 -9.08
N VAL A 156 -10.19 6.05 -8.15
CA VAL A 156 -10.03 4.61 -8.44
C VAL A 156 -10.93 4.16 -9.60
N ARG A 157 -12.17 4.65 -9.65
CA ARG A 157 -13.12 4.35 -10.73
C ARG A 157 -12.65 4.77 -12.13
N SER A 158 -11.80 5.81 -12.23
CA SER A 158 -11.24 6.26 -13.50
C SER A 158 -10.06 5.38 -13.94
N ILE A 159 -9.33 4.77 -13.01
CA ILE A 159 -8.25 3.81 -13.33
C ILE A 159 -8.83 2.45 -13.75
N PHE A 160 -9.86 1.97 -13.04
CA PHE A 160 -10.41 0.63 -13.25
C PHE A 160 -11.70 0.64 -14.10
N GLY A 161 -12.26 1.81 -14.42
CA GLY A 161 -13.44 1.97 -15.27
C GLY A 161 -13.13 1.78 -16.77
N ASP A 162 -14.19 1.59 -17.56
CA ASP A 162 -14.09 1.51 -19.02
C ASP A 162 -13.96 2.92 -19.63
N ASN A 163 -13.28 3.00 -20.79
CA ASN A 163 -13.14 4.24 -21.58
C ASN A 163 -12.40 5.41 -20.90
N SER A 164 -11.59 5.17 -19.87
CA SER A 164 -10.79 6.21 -19.23
C SER A 164 -9.49 6.50 -19.98
N TYR A 165 -9.01 7.73 -19.89
CA TYR A 165 -7.66 8.07 -20.37
C TYR A 165 -6.63 7.50 -19.41
N LEU A 166 -5.65 6.74 -19.93
CA LEU A 166 -4.63 6.10 -19.12
C LEU A 166 -3.22 6.50 -19.58
N HIS A 167 -2.31 6.56 -18.62
CA HIS A 167 -0.89 6.53 -18.95
C HIS A 167 -0.53 5.15 -19.51
N PRO A 168 0.30 5.03 -20.57
CA PRO A 168 0.66 3.74 -21.15
C PRO A 168 1.29 2.73 -20.18
N TYR A 169 1.90 3.19 -19.10
CA TYR A 169 2.37 2.33 -18.02
C TYR A 169 1.21 1.73 -17.21
N THR A 170 0.23 2.56 -16.82
CA THR A 170 -0.98 2.10 -16.12
C THR A 170 -1.77 1.13 -16.98
N GLU A 171 -1.93 1.43 -18.27
CA GLU A 171 -2.51 0.52 -19.26
C GLU A 171 -1.81 -0.85 -19.21
N GLY A 172 -0.48 -0.87 -19.32
CA GLY A 172 0.31 -2.10 -19.27
C GLY A 172 0.17 -2.87 -17.95
N LEU A 173 0.10 -2.18 -16.81
CA LEU A 173 -0.13 -2.81 -15.52
C LEU A 173 -1.49 -3.51 -15.48
N LEU A 174 -2.55 -2.85 -15.96
CA LEU A 174 -3.91 -3.39 -15.97
C LEU A 174 -4.06 -4.61 -16.90
N TYR A 175 -3.36 -4.61 -18.05
CA TYR A 175 -3.32 -5.77 -18.96
C TYR A 175 -2.46 -6.93 -18.45
N SER A 176 -1.58 -6.68 -17.48
CA SER A 176 -0.76 -7.73 -16.85
C SER A 176 -1.49 -8.47 -15.72
N ILE A 177 -2.70 -8.03 -15.33
CA ILE A 177 -3.49 -8.69 -14.28
C ILE A 177 -4.22 -9.90 -14.86
N PRO A 178 -4.02 -11.12 -14.31
CA PRO A 178 -4.82 -12.27 -14.68
C PRO A 178 -6.27 -12.07 -14.21
N ARG A 179 -7.24 -12.23 -15.14
CA ARG A 179 -8.66 -12.22 -14.80
C ARG A 179 -9.17 -13.66 -14.65
N LEU A 180 -10.18 -13.85 -13.81
CA LEU A 180 -10.80 -15.17 -13.60
C LEU A 180 -11.45 -15.71 -14.88
N ASP A 181 -11.89 -14.83 -15.79
CA ASP A 181 -12.51 -15.12 -17.07
C ASP A 181 -11.50 -15.20 -18.23
N THR A 182 -10.19 -15.01 -17.96
CA THR A 182 -9.16 -15.14 -19.00
C THR A 182 -9.09 -16.59 -19.48
N PRO A 183 -9.31 -16.88 -20.77
CA PRO A 183 -9.23 -18.25 -21.29
C PRO A 183 -7.86 -18.88 -21.02
N THR A 184 -7.86 -20.16 -20.68
CA THR A 184 -6.62 -20.91 -20.47
C THR A 184 -5.77 -20.92 -21.73
N GLY A 185 -4.49 -20.56 -21.60
CA GLY A 185 -3.53 -20.53 -22.73
C GLY A 185 -3.26 -19.13 -23.31
N ILE A 186 -3.98 -18.09 -22.89
CA ILE A 186 -3.62 -16.69 -23.26
C ILE A 186 -2.43 -16.25 -22.46
N ARG A 187 -1.36 -15.85 -23.14
CA ARG A 187 -0.19 -15.25 -22.50
C ARG A 187 -0.50 -13.79 -22.14
N LEU A 188 -0.38 -13.45 -20.86
CA LEU A 188 -0.52 -12.07 -20.39
C LEU A 188 0.53 -11.16 -21.05
N GLU A 189 0.14 -9.96 -21.45
CA GLU A 189 1.06 -8.98 -22.03
C GLU A 189 1.91 -8.37 -20.92
N ALA A 190 3.18 -8.76 -20.86
CA ALA A 190 4.15 -8.11 -19.98
C ALA A 190 4.64 -6.80 -20.60
N ILE A 191 4.85 -5.78 -19.78
CA ILE A 191 5.48 -4.53 -20.22
C ILE A 191 6.93 -4.84 -20.65
N PRO A 192 7.32 -4.59 -21.93
CA PRO A 192 8.62 -4.98 -22.45
C PRO A 192 9.77 -4.16 -21.82
N GLY A 193 10.98 -4.72 -21.87
CA GLY A 193 12.20 -4.07 -21.44
C GLY A 193 12.37 -3.99 -19.91
N ALA A 194 13.50 -3.45 -19.48
CA ALA A 194 13.85 -3.25 -18.07
C ALA A 194 13.52 -1.82 -17.61
N VAL A 195 13.29 -1.65 -16.31
CA VAL A 195 13.16 -0.32 -15.69
C VAL A 195 14.52 0.39 -15.77
N PRO A 196 14.59 1.65 -16.23
CA PRO A 196 15.83 2.40 -16.27
C PRO A 196 16.49 2.50 -14.90
N HIS A 197 17.82 2.45 -14.89
CA HIS A 197 18.54 2.62 -13.64
C HIS A 197 18.39 4.05 -13.11
N PRO A 198 18.24 4.29 -11.80
CA PRO A 198 18.04 5.64 -11.23
C PRO A 198 19.13 6.66 -11.59
N LEU A 199 20.36 6.19 -11.85
CA LEU A 199 21.48 7.06 -12.28
C LEU A 199 21.54 7.27 -13.79
N ASP A 200 20.69 6.58 -14.58
CA ASP A 200 20.67 6.66 -16.06
C ASP A 200 19.23 6.80 -16.56
N LEU A 201 18.54 7.80 -16.04
CA LEU A 201 17.15 8.08 -16.44
C LEU A 201 17.13 8.80 -17.80
N PRO A 202 16.15 8.47 -18.69
CA PRO A 202 15.92 9.17 -19.93
C PRO A 202 15.73 10.68 -19.71
N LYS A 203 16.24 11.52 -20.61
CA LYS A 203 16.05 12.99 -20.58
C LYS A 203 14.58 13.37 -20.71
N GLY A 204 13.85 12.69 -21.61
CA GLY A 204 12.44 12.90 -21.83
C GLY A 204 11.57 12.08 -20.89
N CYS A 205 10.44 11.57 -21.40
CA CYS A 205 9.53 10.72 -20.65
C CYS A 205 10.27 9.47 -20.11
N LYS A 206 10.21 9.26 -18.80
CA LYS A 206 10.93 8.14 -18.15
C LYS A 206 10.45 6.76 -18.63
N PHE A 207 9.21 6.68 -19.11
CA PHE A 207 8.64 5.45 -19.66
C PHE A 207 8.90 5.26 -21.16
N ALA A 208 9.41 6.27 -21.88
CA ALA A 208 9.60 6.23 -23.34
C ALA A 208 10.36 4.98 -23.85
N PRO A 209 11.43 4.49 -23.19
CA PRO A 209 12.14 3.28 -23.66
C PRO A 209 11.30 2.00 -23.67
N ARG A 210 10.21 1.96 -22.90
CA ARG A 210 9.32 0.79 -22.74
C ARG A 210 7.92 1.05 -23.32
N CYS A 211 7.66 2.26 -23.76
CA CYS A 211 6.35 2.67 -24.24
C CYS A 211 6.15 2.28 -25.70
N LYS A 212 5.15 1.44 -25.99
CA LYS A 212 4.77 1.04 -27.37
C LYS A 212 4.28 2.22 -28.23
N TYR A 213 3.94 3.34 -27.61
CA TYR A 213 3.44 4.56 -28.27
C TYR A 213 4.47 5.70 -28.29
N ALA A 214 5.73 5.44 -27.92
CA ALA A 214 6.75 6.48 -27.82
C ALA A 214 7.04 7.12 -29.17
N THR A 215 7.06 8.48 -29.18
CA THR A 215 7.49 9.30 -30.32
C THR A 215 8.84 9.96 -30.01
N ASP A 216 9.43 10.64 -30.99
CA ASP A 216 10.69 11.38 -30.78
C ASP A 216 10.51 12.50 -29.73
N LYS A 217 9.35 13.16 -29.71
CA LYS A 217 9.01 14.12 -28.65
C LYS A 217 9.09 13.51 -27.26
N CYS A 218 8.62 12.26 -27.09
CA CYS A 218 8.69 11.57 -25.79
C CYS A 218 10.14 11.24 -25.38
N ARG A 219 11.06 11.10 -26.32
CA ARG A 219 12.48 10.84 -26.04
C ARG A 219 13.25 12.10 -25.67
N GLU A 220 12.84 13.22 -26.23
CA GLU A 220 13.52 14.52 -26.07
C GLU A 220 12.97 15.34 -24.91
N MET A 221 11.67 15.30 -24.67
CA MET A 221 10.97 16.16 -23.71
C MET A 221 10.25 15.34 -22.63
N GLU A 222 10.29 15.84 -21.40
CA GLU A 222 9.51 15.30 -20.28
C GLU A 222 8.09 15.87 -20.32
N PRO A 223 7.03 15.03 -20.30
CA PRO A 223 5.66 15.52 -20.23
C PRO A 223 5.33 16.05 -18.83
N GLU A 224 4.52 17.09 -18.77
CA GLU A 224 3.94 17.58 -17.52
C GLU A 224 2.76 16.72 -17.09
N LEU A 225 2.42 16.77 -15.79
CA LEU A 225 1.23 16.13 -15.24
C LEU A 225 0.02 17.04 -15.52
N ASN A 226 -0.76 16.73 -16.54
CA ASN A 226 -1.90 17.53 -16.98
C ASN A 226 -3.22 16.84 -16.71
N GLU A 227 -4.25 17.63 -16.41
CA GLU A 227 -5.60 17.13 -16.25
C GLU A 227 -6.20 16.78 -17.62
N VAL A 228 -6.67 15.53 -17.75
CA VAL A 228 -7.30 15.01 -18.98
C VAL A 228 -8.81 14.90 -18.85
N GLU A 229 -9.29 14.70 -17.63
CA GLU A 229 -10.70 14.75 -17.21
C GLU A 229 -10.77 15.30 -15.78
N PRO A 230 -11.92 15.79 -15.30
CA PRO A 230 -12.04 16.34 -13.95
C PRO A 230 -11.51 15.40 -12.86
N GLY A 231 -10.44 15.82 -12.17
CA GLY A 231 -9.75 15.05 -11.13
C GLY A 231 -8.85 13.92 -11.65
N HIS A 232 -8.70 13.75 -12.98
CA HIS A 232 -7.82 12.76 -13.59
C HIS A 232 -6.63 13.43 -14.27
N MET A 233 -5.45 13.21 -13.74
CA MET A 233 -4.20 13.81 -14.20
C MET A 233 -3.29 12.74 -14.79
N VAL A 234 -2.71 12.98 -15.96
CA VAL A 234 -1.83 12.06 -16.67
C VAL A 234 -0.57 12.77 -17.17
N ARG A 235 0.60 12.18 -16.88
CA ARG A 235 1.92 12.67 -17.33
C ARG A 235 2.28 12.03 -18.67
N CYS A 236 1.57 12.40 -19.72
CA CYS A 236 1.77 11.86 -21.07
C CYS A 236 1.39 12.89 -22.13
N PHE A 237 2.16 12.97 -23.25
CA PHE A 237 1.77 13.80 -24.40
C PHE A 237 0.58 13.23 -25.17
N TYR A 238 0.38 11.91 -25.08
CA TYR A 238 -0.62 11.17 -25.86
C TYR A 238 -1.33 10.14 -24.97
N PRO A 239 -2.08 10.58 -23.94
CA PRO A 239 -2.80 9.65 -23.09
C PRO A 239 -3.79 8.83 -23.92
N LYS A 240 -3.86 7.53 -23.68
CA LYS A 240 -4.70 6.63 -24.44
C LYS A 240 -6.04 6.45 -23.76
N LYS A 241 -7.11 6.48 -24.55
CA LYS A 241 -8.41 6.05 -24.09
C LYS A 241 -8.41 4.52 -24.05
N GLY A 242 -8.52 3.96 -22.84
CA GLY A 242 -8.50 2.50 -22.67
C GLY A 242 -9.77 1.89 -23.23
N GLU A 243 -9.64 1.05 -24.26
CA GLU A 243 -10.70 0.14 -24.69
C GLU A 243 -10.46 -1.17 -23.95
N ARG A 244 -11.30 -1.47 -22.96
CA ARG A 244 -11.32 -2.79 -22.33
C ARG A 244 -12.35 -3.63 -23.06
N ASN A 245 -11.88 -4.56 -23.91
CA ASN A 245 -12.69 -5.65 -24.43
C ASN A 245 -12.90 -6.70 -23.35
#